data_a0441f0399eba453f18f0b3d24823c6a
#
_entry.id   a0441f0399eba453f18f0b3d24823c6a
#
_cell.length_a   1.000
_cell.length_b   1.000
_cell.length_c   1.000
_cell.angle_alpha   90.00
_cell.angle_beta   90.00
_cell.angle_gamma   90.00
#
_symmetry.space_group_name_H-M   'P 1'
#
loop_
_entity.id
_entity.type
_entity.pdbx_description
1 polymer ?
#
loop_
_entity_poly.entity_id
_entity_poly.type
_entity_poly.pdbx_seq_one_letter_code
_entity_poly.pdbx_strand_id
1 'polypeptide(L)'
;MPILPAMRVLIVHNQLWAHYKSKLFSELHRLAPLYGAEVYVLQIALSEKSRANMGEAAAFKYDYNYEVLFNTSLDQVPLWPRTKALLKKTRDYKPDVLNLTGWYDPAQWVLLFYAKLSGIKIVISNESNVRDYVRMGLKERFKQALLAMADGFFCFGKSSGDYLKKLGVESSQIFTEKAAVVDNSVILNRYRETVVQKETLKKQKGWARYNFIFVGRLIAPKNLPLLIDAFAEISKLTSDWGLIFLGEGEEKEELMQRAQTLTNVKFEAGVPWFEVADYMTLADVLVLPSYLEPWGLIVNEAMICGLPVLVSERAGCIEDLVQVGQNGFTFDPYQKEDLVAKMRYFVKNTGELDRMGKNSQRIVAPFDSEKVAREMLQGMKSLL
;
A
#
# COMPACT_ATOMS: atom_id res chain seq x y z
N MET A 1 -0.50 -41.47 11.57
CA MET A 1 -0.34 -40.37 12.54
C MET A 1 -1.68 -39.68 12.67
N PRO A 2 -2.20 -39.39 13.88
CA PRO A 2 -3.41 -38.57 13.99
C PRO A 2 -3.10 -37.21 13.33
N ILE A 3 -3.95 -36.81 12.39
CA ILE A 3 -3.90 -35.49 11.78
C ILE A 3 -4.23 -34.54 12.92
N LEU A 4 -3.24 -33.80 13.42
CA LEU A 4 -3.51 -32.70 14.36
C LEU A 4 -4.55 -31.78 13.71
N PRO A 5 -5.56 -31.32 14.47
CA PRO A 5 -6.52 -30.38 13.91
C PRO A 5 -5.79 -29.17 13.34
N ALA A 6 -6.12 -28.81 12.11
CA ALA A 6 -5.50 -27.67 11.44
C ALA A 6 -5.79 -26.39 12.23
N MET A 7 -4.78 -25.53 12.44
CA MET A 7 -4.96 -24.19 12.99
C MET A 7 -5.97 -23.41 12.14
N ARG A 8 -7.08 -23.01 12.73
CA ARG A 8 -8.14 -22.28 12.02
C ARG A 8 -7.95 -20.78 12.17
N VAL A 9 -7.63 -20.12 11.07
CA VAL A 9 -7.40 -18.67 11.02
C VAL A 9 -8.60 -17.98 10.38
N LEU A 10 -9.18 -17.02 11.09
CA LEU A 10 -10.22 -16.14 10.57
C LEU A 10 -9.65 -14.74 10.40
N ILE A 11 -9.68 -14.22 9.17
CA ILE A 11 -9.28 -12.85 8.85
C ILE A 11 -10.54 -12.02 8.64
N VAL A 12 -10.71 -10.94 9.38
CA VAL A 12 -11.77 -9.94 9.17
C VAL A 12 -11.19 -8.73 8.46
N HIS A 13 -11.66 -8.50 7.24
CA HIS A 13 -11.20 -7.40 6.40
C HIS A 13 -12.37 -6.49 5.98
N ASN A 14 -12.10 -5.20 5.82
CA ASN A 14 -13.14 -4.19 5.63
C ASN A 14 -13.85 -4.31 4.29
N GLN A 15 -13.11 -4.58 3.20
CA GLN A 15 -13.67 -4.53 1.85
C GLN A 15 -12.95 -5.42 0.84
N LEU A 16 -13.70 -6.05 -0.05
CA LEU A 16 -13.19 -6.96 -1.07
C LEU A 16 -12.31 -6.25 -2.11
N TRP A 17 -12.62 -4.99 -2.41
CA TRP A 17 -11.95 -4.20 -3.46
C TRP A 17 -10.43 -4.04 -3.29
N ALA A 18 -9.88 -4.20 -2.09
CA ALA A 18 -8.45 -4.02 -1.83
C ALA A 18 -7.59 -5.14 -2.45
N HIS A 19 -7.33 -5.08 -3.76
CA HIS A 19 -6.62 -6.11 -4.54
C HIS A 19 -5.22 -6.46 -3.99
N TYR A 20 -4.47 -5.51 -3.43
CA TYR A 20 -3.19 -5.78 -2.77
C TYR A 20 -3.34 -6.71 -1.56
N LYS A 21 -4.42 -6.57 -0.78
CA LYS A 21 -4.77 -7.50 0.30
C LYS A 21 -5.20 -8.85 -0.24
N SER A 22 -5.96 -8.86 -1.34
CA SER A 22 -6.42 -10.11 -1.98
C SER A 22 -5.24 -10.97 -2.44
N LYS A 23 -4.16 -10.36 -2.96
CA LYS A 23 -2.93 -11.09 -3.27
C LYS A 23 -2.31 -11.73 -2.03
N LEU A 24 -2.19 -10.96 -0.94
CA LEU A 24 -1.66 -11.48 0.33
C LEU A 24 -2.53 -12.61 0.88
N PHE A 25 -3.87 -12.48 0.81
CA PHE A 25 -4.80 -13.52 1.25
C PHE A 25 -4.72 -14.78 0.40
N SER A 26 -4.52 -14.66 -0.92
CA SER A 26 -4.28 -15.78 -1.82
C SER A 26 -2.99 -16.53 -1.45
N GLU A 27 -1.90 -15.80 -1.13
CA GLU A 27 -0.65 -16.44 -0.67
C GLU A 27 -0.81 -17.11 0.71
N LEU A 28 -1.52 -16.47 1.64
CA LEU A 28 -1.84 -17.08 2.93
C LEU A 28 -2.64 -18.37 2.75
N HIS A 29 -3.67 -18.35 1.90
CA HIS A 29 -4.49 -19.54 1.61
C HIS A 29 -3.67 -20.66 0.98
N ARG A 30 -2.86 -20.33 -0.03
CA ARG A 30 -1.99 -21.30 -0.74
C ARG A 30 -0.96 -21.95 0.18
N LEU A 31 -0.39 -21.17 1.11
CA LEU A 31 0.68 -21.63 2.01
C LEU A 31 0.18 -22.26 3.31
N ALA A 32 -1.05 -21.96 3.73
CA ALA A 32 -1.61 -22.43 5.00
C ALA A 32 -1.45 -23.95 5.26
N PRO A 33 -1.69 -24.85 4.28
CA PRO A 33 -1.53 -26.28 4.49
C PRO A 33 -0.10 -26.68 4.92
N LEU A 34 0.94 -25.95 4.45
CA LEU A 34 2.34 -26.21 4.83
C LEU A 34 2.60 -25.91 6.31
N TYR A 35 1.76 -25.11 6.95
CA TYR A 35 1.83 -24.76 8.37
C TYR A 35 0.81 -25.53 9.22
N GLY A 36 0.07 -26.46 8.61
CA GLY A 36 -1.04 -27.15 9.27
C GLY A 36 -2.19 -26.19 9.61
N ALA A 37 -2.48 -25.25 8.73
CA ALA A 37 -3.47 -24.21 8.94
C ALA A 37 -4.54 -24.21 7.84
N GLU A 38 -5.69 -23.63 8.18
CA GLU A 38 -6.78 -23.27 7.27
C GLU A 38 -7.07 -21.77 7.44
N VAL A 39 -7.13 -21.04 6.33
CA VAL A 39 -7.40 -19.58 6.34
C VAL A 39 -8.72 -19.29 5.67
N TYR A 40 -9.58 -18.55 6.37
CA TYR A 40 -10.85 -18.06 5.87
C TYR A 40 -10.97 -16.55 6.06
N VAL A 41 -11.44 -15.83 5.04
CA VAL A 41 -11.52 -14.37 5.04
C VAL A 41 -12.98 -13.90 5.04
N LEU A 42 -13.34 -13.09 6.01
CA LEU A 42 -14.61 -12.36 6.02
C LEU A 42 -14.36 -10.94 5.49
N GLN A 43 -14.90 -10.64 4.33
CA GLN A 43 -14.97 -9.30 3.79
C GLN A 43 -16.26 -8.63 4.29
N ILE A 44 -16.15 -7.51 5.02
CA ILE A 44 -17.35 -6.86 5.57
C ILE A 44 -18.23 -6.30 4.46
N ALA A 45 -17.63 -5.65 3.46
CA ALA A 45 -18.35 -5.02 2.35
C ALA A 45 -17.63 -5.22 1.01
N LEU A 46 -18.26 -4.80 -0.09
CA LEU A 46 -17.64 -4.85 -1.43
C LEU A 46 -16.59 -3.76 -1.62
N SER A 47 -16.88 -2.53 -1.19
CA SER A 47 -16.09 -1.34 -1.47
C SER A 47 -16.20 -0.28 -0.37
N GLU A 48 -15.50 0.82 -0.52
CA GLU A 48 -15.68 2.09 0.20
C GLU A 48 -16.06 3.21 -0.78
N LYS A 49 -16.88 4.16 -0.34
CA LYS A 49 -17.30 5.32 -1.14
C LYS A 49 -16.10 6.13 -1.68
N SER A 50 -15.06 6.28 -0.88
CA SER A 50 -13.84 7.00 -1.24
C SER A 50 -13.07 6.39 -2.42
N ARG A 51 -13.41 5.16 -2.83
CA ARG A 51 -12.71 4.37 -3.85
C ARG A 51 -13.61 3.82 -4.95
N ALA A 52 -14.86 4.27 -5.00
CA ALA A 52 -15.88 3.78 -5.94
C ALA A 52 -15.48 3.91 -7.43
N ASN A 53 -14.62 4.87 -7.77
CA ASN A 53 -14.21 5.16 -9.15
C ASN A 53 -12.89 4.50 -9.58
N MET A 54 -12.33 3.57 -8.80
CA MET A 54 -11.01 2.99 -9.09
C MET A 54 -11.04 1.66 -9.86
N GLY A 55 -12.09 1.40 -10.63
CA GLY A 55 -12.27 0.21 -11.46
C GLY A 55 -13.07 -0.90 -10.79
N GLU A 56 -13.71 -1.75 -11.60
CA GLU A 56 -14.57 -2.83 -11.11
C GLU A 56 -13.74 -3.96 -10.50
N ALA A 57 -14.05 -4.31 -9.25
CA ALA A 57 -13.54 -5.52 -8.59
C ALA A 57 -13.97 -6.81 -9.34
N ALA A 58 -14.95 -6.71 -10.21
CA ALA A 58 -15.56 -7.85 -10.92
C ALA A 58 -14.63 -8.57 -11.90
N ALA A 59 -13.54 -7.96 -12.34
CA ALA A 59 -12.63 -8.56 -13.33
C ALA A 59 -11.58 -9.51 -12.73
N PHE A 60 -11.41 -9.56 -11.39
CA PHE A 60 -10.40 -10.38 -10.74
C PHE A 60 -11.01 -11.53 -9.95
N LYS A 61 -10.64 -12.77 -10.30
CA LYS A 61 -10.97 -13.95 -9.51
C LYS A 61 -9.97 -14.07 -8.36
N TYR A 62 -10.46 -13.92 -7.15
CA TYR A 62 -9.65 -14.09 -5.94
C TYR A 62 -9.47 -15.57 -5.63
N ASP A 63 -8.23 -16.00 -5.47
CA ASP A 63 -7.84 -17.39 -5.25
C ASP A 63 -7.63 -17.69 -3.76
N TYR A 64 -8.69 -17.45 -2.96
CA TYR A 64 -8.73 -17.79 -1.53
C TYR A 64 -10.17 -17.99 -1.04
N ASN A 65 -10.36 -18.68 0.07
CA ASN A 65 -11.68 -18.88 0.67
C ASN A 65 -12.16 -17.60 1.37
N TYR A 66 -13.25 -17.01 0.88
CA TYR A 66 -13.82 -15.81 1.46
C TYR A 66 -15.35 -15.76 1.37
N GLU A 67 -15.93 -14.90 2.21
CA GLU A 67 -17.34 -14.52 2.17
C GLU A 67 -17.46 -13.00 2.28
N VAL A 68 -18.35 -12.41 1.49
CA VAL A 68 -18.75 -11.01 1.61
C VAL A 68 -20.03 -10.94 2.45
N LEU A 69 -19.97 -10.25 3.60
CA LEU A 69 -21.11 -10.18 4.53
C LEU A 69 -22.23 -9.25 4.04
N PHE A 70 -21.84 -8.14 3.38
CA PHE A 70 -22.79 -7.13 2.89
C PHE A 70 -22.44 -6.71 1.46
N ASN A 71 -23.37 -6.92 0.55
CA ASN A 71 -23.24 -6.63 -0.89
C ASN A 71 -23.42 -5.12 -1.17
N THR A 72 -22.68 -4.27 -0.45
CA THR A 72 -22.77 -2.81 -0.53
C THR A 72 -21.45 -2.15 -0.16
N SER A 73 -21.40 -0.81 -0.16
CA SER A 73 -20.27 -0.04 0.37
C SER A 73 -20.22 -0.12 1.90
N LEU A 74 -19.02 -0.16 2.48
CA LEU A 74 -18.79 -0.21 3.93
C LEU A 74 -19.49 0.94 4.68
N ASP A 75 -19.51 2.12 4.08
CA ASP A 75 -20.15 3.31 4.64
C ASP A 75 -21.66 3.17 4.80
N GLN A 76 -22.28 2.25 4.06
CA GLN A 76 -23.72 1.98 4.13
C GLN A 76 -24.07 0.85 5.09
N VAL A 77 -23.08 0.14 5.65
CA VAL A 77 -23.32 -0.98 6.56
C VAL A 77 -23.50 -0.45 7.99
N PRO A 78 -24.71 -0.59 8.60
CA PRO A 78 -24.94 -0.10 9.96
C PRO A 78 -24.12 -0.92 10.99
N LEU A 79 -23.75 -0.27 12.09
CA LEU A 79 -22.88 -0.85 13.12
C LEU A 79 -23.44 -2.16 13.70
N TRP A 80 -24.72 -2.18 14.14
CA TRP A 80 -25.29 -3.32 14.81
C TRP A 80 -25.49 -4.58 13.94
N PRO A 81 -26.05 -4.48 12.71
CA PRO A 81 -26.08 -5.60 11.76
C PRO A 81 -24.69 -6.17 11.48
N ARG A 82 -23.69 -5.28 11.27
CA ARG A 82 -22.30 -5.64 11.06
C ARG A 82 -21.71 -6.40 12.25
N THR A 83 -21.88 -5.88 13.46
CA THR A 83 -21.41 -6.52 14.69
C THR A 83 -22.03 -7.90 14.88
N LYS A 84 -23.36 -8.02 14.70
CA LYS A 84 -24.07 -9.31 14.82
C LYS A 84 -23.57 -10.34 13.79
N ALA A 85 -23.37 -9.92 12.53
CA ALA A 85 -22.88 -10.80 11.47
C ALA A 85 -21.46 -11.31 11.79
N LEU A 86 -20.56 -10.43 12.21
CA LEU A 86 -19.19 -10.78 12.58
C LEU A 86 -19.15 -11.75 13.78
N LEU A 87 -19.89 -11.47 14.84
CA LEU A 87 -19.99 -12.36 16.02
C LEU A 87 -20.54 -13.73 15.65
N LYS A 88 -21.62 -13.78 14.84
CA LYS A 88 -22.21 -15.04 14.39
C LYS A 88 -21.19 -15.86 13.60
N LYS A 89 -20.56 -15.26 12.58
CA LYS A 89 -19.59 -15.96 11.73
C LYS A 89 -18.38 -16.45 12.51
N THR A 90 -17.84 -15.63 13.43
CA THR A 90 -16.73 -16.05 14.30
C THR A 90 -17.11 -17.22 15.20
N ARG A 91 -18.33 -17.20 15.78
CA ARG A 91 -18.84 -18.30 16.62
C ARG A 91 -19.01 -19.59 15.81
N ASP A 92 -19.56 -19.47 14.59
CA ASP A 92 -19.83 -20.62 13.72
C ASP A 92 -18.52 -21.23 13.21
N TYR A 93 -17.55 -20.38 12.85
CA TYR A 93 -16.25 -20.82 12.33
C TYR A 93 -15.33 -21.38 13.43
N LYS A 94 -15.41 -20.88 14.68
CA LYS A 94 -14.57 -21.26 15.83
C LYS A 94 -13.07 -21.20 15.51
N PRO A 95 -12.51 -20.01 15.21
CA PRO A 95 -11.10 -19.88 14.91
C PRO A 95 -10.22 -20.08 16.15
N ASP A 96 -9.00 -20.58 15.93
CA ASP A 96 -7.93 -20.56 16.93
C ASP A 96 -7.25 -19.18 16.95
N VAL A 97 -7.13 -18.54 15.76
CA VAL A 97 -6.54 -17.23 15.58
C VAL A 97 -7.51 -16.33 14.81
N LEU A 98 -7.75 -15.13 15.34
CA LEU A 98 -8.54 -14.07 14.72
C LEU A 98 -7.62 -12.92 14.32
N ASN A 99 -7.52 -12.63 13.01
CA ASN A 99 -6.83 -11.44 12.50
C ASN A 99 -7.81 -10.31 12.20
N LEU A 100 -7.64 -9.17 12.86
CA LEU A 100 -8.45 -7.96 12.71
C LEU A 100 -7.72 -6.88 11.89
N THR A 101 -8.47 -6.11 11.09
CA THR A 101 -7.93 -5.00 10.31
C THR A 101 -8.02 -3.70 11.09
N GLY A 102 -6.96 -3.39 11.86
CA GLY A 102 -6.86 -2.15 12.63
C GLY A 102 -7.83 -2.08 13.83
N TRP A 103 -8.09 -0.85 14.27
CA TRP A 103 -8.89 -0.54 15.47
C TRP A 103 -9.91 0.59 15.25
N TYR A 104 -10.22 0.95 14.01
CA TYR A 104 -11.12 2.08 13.72
C TYR A 104 -12.60 1.70 13.80
N ASP A 105 -12.93 0.44 13.52
CA ASP A 105 -14.30 -0.03 13.48
C ASP A 105 -14.77 -0.54 14.85
N PRO A 106 -15.77 0.10 15.50
CA PRO A 106 -16.32 -0.36 16.77
C PRO A 106 -16.86 -1.79 16.73
N ALA A 107 -17.31 -2.28 15.56
CA ALA A 107 -17.74 -3.67 15.43
C ALA A 107 -16.58 -4.66 15.68
N GLN A 108 -15.38 -4.31 15.25
CA GLN A 108 -14.18 -5.10 15.49
C GLN A 108 -13.73 -5.02 16.97
N TRP A 109 -14.02 -3.94 17.71
CA TRP A 109 -13.77 -3.90 19.16
C TRP A 109 -14.63 -4.93 19.90
N VAL A 110 -15.92 -5.00 19.57
CA VAL A 110 -16.80 -6.01 20.17
C VAL A 110 -16.31 -7.42 19.87
N LEU A 111 -15.82 -7.64 18.64
CA LEU A 111 -15.25 -8.92 18.22
C LEU A 111 -13.96 -9.25 18.97
N LEU A 112 -13.10 -8.25 19.21
CA LEU A 112 -11.88 -8.37 19.99
C LEU A 112 -12.18 -8.78 21.45
N PHE A 113 -13.15 -8.14 22.11
CA PHE A 113 -13.59 -8.52 23.45
C PHE A 113 -14.15 -9.95 23.50
N TYR A 114 -14.99 -10.31 22.52
CA TYR A 114 -15.52 -11.67 22.40
C TYR A 114 -14.38 -12.69 22.24
N ALA A 115 -13.42 -12.45 21.35
CA ALA A 115 -12.29 -13.33 21.11
C ALA A 115 -11.45 -13.54 22.39
N LYS A 116 -11.15 -12.45 23.11
CA LYS A 116 -10.39 -12.52 24.37
C LYS A 116 -11.09 -13.37 25.42
N LEU A 117 -12.42 -13.20 25.61
CA LEU A 117 -13.21 -13.98 26.55
C LEU A 117 -13.35 -15.45 26.13
N SER A 118 -13.25 -15.73 24.83
CA SER A 118 -13.36 -17.09 24.28
C SER A 118 -12.01 -17.82 24.17
N GLY A 119 -10.90 -17.21 24.58
CA GLY A 119 -9.56 -17.80 24.49
C GLY A 119 -8.99 -17.84 23.07
N ILE A 120 -9.61 -17.14 22.10
CA ILE A 120 -9.13 -17.04 20.72
C ILE A 120 -7.93 -16.11 20.69
N LYS A 121 -6.84 -16.51 20.02
CA LYS A 121 -5.67 -15.65 19.82
C LYS A 121 -5.96 -14.51 18.85
N ILE A 122 -5.50 -13.32 19.18
CA ILE A 122 -5.85 -12.09 18.46
C ILE A 122 -4.60 -11.50 17.81
N VAL A 123 -4.65 -11.31 16.50
CA VAL A 123 -3.61 -10.61 15.73
C VAL A 123 -4.23 -9.38 15.07
N ILE A 124 -3.55 -8.23 15.15
CA ILE A 124 -4.02 -6.97 14.53
C ILE A 124 -3.11 -6.59 13.37
N SER A 125 -3.70 -6.38 12.19
CA SER A 125 -3.02 -5.79 11.03
C SER A 125 -3.05 -4.27 11.15
N ASN A 126 -1.88 -3.63 11.29
CA ASN A 126 -1.73 -2.19 11.47
C ASN A 126 -1.16 -1.51 10.23
N GLU A 127 -1.90 -0.52 9.71
CA GLU A 127 -1.51 0.33 8.59
C GLU A 127 -1.14 1.76 9.04
N SER A 128 -1.50 2.16 10.27
CA SER A 128 -1.22 3.50 10.81
C SER A 128 0.25 3.65 11.18
N ASN A 129 0.78 4.86 11.02
CA ASN A 129 2.15 5.21 11.35
C ASN A 129 2.23 6.46 12.23
N VAL A 130 3.44 6.83 12.67
CA VAL A 130 3.70 7.99 13.56
C VAL A 130 3.36 9.31 12.89
N ARG A 131 3.39 9.39 11.55
CA ARG A 131 3.24 10.62 10.77
C ARG A 131 1.79 10.97 10.46
N ASP A 132 0.86 10.02 10.65
CA ASP A 132 -0.53 10.21 10.26
C ASP A 132 -1.24 11.31 11.05
N TYR A 133 -0.95 11.45 12.36
CA TYR A 133 -1.56 12.49 13.21
C TYR A 133 -0.76 12.75 14.49
N VAL A 134 -0.71 14.00 14.94
CA VAL A 134 -0.30 14.34 16.31
C VAL A 134 -1.45 13.94 17.26
N ARG A 135 -1.20 12.95 18.12
CA ARG A 135 -2.23 12.37 18.99
C ARG A 135 -1.79 12.46 20.45
N MET A 136 -2.69 12.98 21.29
CA MET A 136 -2.49 13.06 22.74
C MET A 136 -3.81 12.81 23.48
N GLY A 137 -3.74 12.27 24.70
CA GLY A 137 -4.86 12.21 25.64
C GLY A 137 -5.62 10.88 25.74
N LEU A 138 -6.90 10.94 26.16
CA LEU A 138 -7.75 9.78 26.50
C LEU A 138 -7.91 8.79 25.33
N LYS A 139 -7.93 9.27 24.09
CA LYS A 139 -8.05 8.41 22.91
C LYS A 139 -6.83 7.47 22.76
N GLU A 140 -5.63 7.95 23.11
CA GLU A 140 -4.41 7.16 23.03
C GLU A 140 -4.38 6.08 24.12
N ARG A 141 -4.83 6.39 25.34
CA ARG A 141 -5.01 5.41 26.43
C ARG A 141 -6.00 4.32 26.06
N PHE A 142 -7.11 4.69 25.41
CA PHE A 142 -8.08 3.71 24.93
C PHE A 142 -7.47 2.77 23.89
N LYS A 143 -6.69 3.30 22.94
CA LYS A 143 -5.96 2.46 21.98
C LYS A 143 -4.97 1.53 22.65
N GLN A 144 -4.18 2.03 23.60
CA GLN A 144 -3.25 1.19 24.36
C GLN A 144 -3.98 0.02 25.03
N ALA A 145 -5.14 0.28 25.63
CA ALA A 145 -5.95 -0.77 26.24
C ALA A 145 -6.47 -1.81 25.23
N LEU A 146 -6.88 -1.39 24.03
CA LEU A 146 -7.28 -2.31 22.95
C LEU A 146 -6.09 -3.13 22.44
N LEU A 147 -4.95 -2.47 22.20
CA LEU A 147 -3.74 -3.12 21.70
C LEU A 147 -3.16 -4.13 22.71
N ALA A 148 -3.24 -3.85 24.01
CA ALA A 148 -2.82 -4.76 25.07
C ALA A 148 -3.62 -6.08 25.12
N MET A 149 -4.78 -6.15 24.47
CA MET A 149 -5.56 -7.39 24.35
C MET A 149 -5.09 -8.29 23.21
N ALA A 150 -4.33 -7.77 22.24
CA ALA A 150 -3.82 -8.53 21.12
C ALA A 150 -2.58 -9.35 21.51
N ASP A 151 -2.45 -10.53 20.90
CA ASP A 151 -1.33 -11.44 21.09
C ASP A 151 -0.22 -11.18 20.06
N GLY A 152 -0.54 -10.55 18.90
CA GLY A 152 0.45 -10.24 17.86
C GLY A 152 0.00 -9.19 16.86
N PHE A 153 0.96 -8.74 16.04
CA PHE A 153 0.74 -7.64 15.09
C PHE A 153 1.43 -7.89 13.75
N PHE A 154 0.77 -7.46 12.66
CA PHE A 154 1.33 -7.32 11.33
C PHE A 154 1.36 -5.84 10.97
N CYS A 155 2.53 -5.30 10.68
CA CYS A 155 2.74 -3.89 10.38
C CYS A 155 3.10 -3.70 8.91
N PHE A 156 2.64 -2.60 8.31
CA PHE A 156 2.98 -2.24 6.93
C PHE A 156 4.48 -2.06 6.74
N GLY A 157 5.14 -1.40 7.69
CA GLY A 157 6.56 -1.18 7.71
C GLY A 157 7.05 -0.77 9.08
N LYS A 158 8.32 -0.38 9.16
CA LYS A 158 9.01 0.02 10.38
C LYS A 158 8.32 1.17 11.11
N SER A 159 7.93 2.24 10.39
CA SER A 159 7.22 3.37 10.98
C SER A 159 5.90 2.96 11.65
N SER A 160 5.22 1.92 11.11
CA SER A 160 4.02 1.33 11.69
C SER A 160 4.33 0.52 12.95
N GLY A 161 5.41 -0.26 12.93
CA GLY A 161 5.90 -0.99 14.12
C GLY A 161 6.35 -0.06 15.23
N ASP A 162 7.10 0.98 14.90
CA ASP A 162 7.58 1.97 15.88
C ASP A 162 6.43 2.76 16.52
N TYR A 163 5.34 2.97 15.76
CA TYR A 163 4.12 3.53 16.33
C TYR A 163 3.50 2.61 17.39
N LEU A 164 3.41 1.31 17.12
CA LEU A 164 2.89 0.33 18.09
C LEU A 164 3.79 0.24 19.33
N LYS A 165 5.11 0.23 19.15
CA LYS A 165 6.08 0.22 20.27
C LYS A 165 5.90 1.44 21.18
N LYS A 166 5.67 2.63 20.60
CA LYS A 166 5.33 3.85 21.38
C LYS A 166 4.01 3.71 22.15
N LEU A 167 3.09 2.87 21.69
CA LEU A 167 1.84 2.56 22.39
C LEU A 167 1.97 1.43 23.40
N GLY A 168 3.17 0.89 23.63
CA GLY A 168 3.46 -0.12 24.63
C GLY A 168 3.43 -1.57 24.11
N VAL A 169 3.38 -1.79 22.79
CA VAL A 169 3.51 -3.12 22.20
C VAL A 169 4.97 -3.56 22.24
N GLU A 170 5.23 -4.78 22.67
CA GLU A 170 6.57 -5.36 22.68
C GLU A 170 7.02 -5.77 21.28
N SER A 171 8.33 -5.66 21.00
CA SER A 171 8.89 -6.03 19.69
C SER A 171 8.66 -7.52 19.34
N SER A 172 8.62 -8.39 20.34
CA SER A 172 8.33 -9.82 20.20
C SER A 172 6.91 -10.12 19.69
N GLN A 173 5.98 -9.19 19.87
CA GLN A 173 4.60 -9.31 19.38
C GLN A 173 4.44 -8.84 17.92
N ILE A 174 5.46 -8.21 17.31
CA ILE A 174 5.43 -7.75 15.93
C ILE A 174 6.05 -8.84 15.04
N PHE A 175 5.18 -9.59 14.37
CA PHE A 175 5.60 -10.75 13.56
C PHE A 175 6.14 -10.37 12.19
N THR A 176 5.73 -9.25 11.64
CA THR A 176 6.30 -8.67 10.42
C THR A 176 6.11 -7.15 10.38
N GLU A 177 7.11 -6.46 9.86
CA GLU A 177 7.08 -5.03 9.51
C GLU A 177 7.13 -4.83 7.98
N LYS A 178 6.56 -5.77 7.20
CA LYS A 178 6.61 -5.77 5.72
C LYS A 178 5.25 -6.07 5.08
N ALA A 179 4.15 -5.89 5.83
CA ALA A 179 2.81 -6.25 5.33
C ALA A 179 2.27 -5.31 4.24
N ALA A 180 3.01 -4.27 3.86
CA ALA A 180 2.70 -3.41 2.73
C ALA A 180 3.19 -4.04 1.42
N VAL A 181 2.49 -5.06 0.96
CA VAL A 181 2.82 -5.84 -0.26
C VAL A 181 1.90 -5.45 -1.42
N VAL A 182 2.36 -5.76 -2.63
CA VAL A 182 1.61 -5.63 -3.89
C VAL A 182 1.67 -6.96 -4.65
N ASP A 183 1.01 -7.08 -5.81
CA ASP A 183 1.16 -8.27 -6.65
C ASP A 183 2.45 -8.19 -7.49
N ASN A 184 3.56 -8.60 -6.88
CA ASN A 184 4.87 -8.59 -7.52
C ASN A 184 4.88 -9.38 -8.84
N SER A 185 4.12 -10.46 -8.94
CA SER A 185 4.12 -11.33 -10.11
C SER A 185 3.48 -10.64 -11.33
N VAL A 186 2.34 -9.98 -11.13
CA VAL A 186 1.68 -9.20 -12.19
C VAL A 186 2.55 -8.05 -12.64
N ILE A 187 3.10 -7.27 -11.69
CA ILE A 187 3.96 -6.11 -11.99
C ILE A 187 5.21 -6.54 -12.78
N LEU A 188 5.91 -7.59 -12.33
CA LEU A 188 7.12 -8.08 -13.01
C LEU A 188 6.84 -8.63 -14.42
N ASN A 189 5.71 -9.30 -14.62
CA ASN A 189 5.35 -9.80 -15.95
C ASN A 189 5.09 -8.64 -16.91
N ARG A 190 4.28 -7.67 -16.49
CA ARG A 190 4.01 -6.47 -17.29
C ARG A 190 5.28 -5.68 -17.57
N TYR A 191 6.14 -5.50 -16.57
CA TYR A 191 7.44 -4.85 -16.75
C TYR A 191 8.26 -5.54 -17.85
N ARG A 192 8.39 -6.89 -17.81
CA ARG A 192 9.16 -7.66 -18.79
C ARG A 192 8.61 -7.54 -20.21
N GLU A 193 7.28 -7.53 -20.34
CA GLU A 193 6.60 -7.37 -21.63
C GLU A 193 6.77 -5.95 -22.21
N THR A 194 6.68 -4.94 -21.35
CA THR A 194 6.68 -3.53 -21.77
C THR A 194 8.08 -2.98 -22.00
N VAL A 195 9.10 -3.42 -21.21
CA VAL A 195 10.46 -2.86 -21.26
C VAL A 195 11.12 -3.04 -22.63
N VAL A 196 10.83 -4.14 -23.33
CA VAL A 196 11.40 -4.42 -24.66
C VAL A 196 10.87 -3.48 -25.73
N GLN A 197 9.75 -2.79 -25.47
CA GLN A 197 9.11 -1.84 -26.38
C GLN A 197 9.16 -0.39 -25.84
N LYS A 198 9.88 -0.15 -24.74
CA LYS A 198 9.90 1.14 -24.01
C LYS A 198 10.04 2.35 -24.93
N GLU A 199 11.06 2.38 -25.80
CA GLU A 199 11.34 3.52 -26.67
C GLU A 199 10.26 3.73 -27.74
N THR A 200 9.71 2.66 -28.28
CA THR A 200 8.62 2.73 -29.27
C THR A 200 7.35 3.28 -28.65
N LEU A 201 6.95 2.77 -27.48
CA LEU A 201 5.76 3.20 -26.77
C LEU A 201 5.87 4.65 -26.27
N LYS A 202 7.05 5.07 -25.78
CA LYS A 202 7.30 6.47 -25.41
C LYS A 202 7.08 7.41 -26.60
N LYS A 203 7.61 7.06 -27.78
CA LYS A 203 7.41 7.85 -29.00
C LYS A 203 5.95 7.93 -29.42
N GLN A 204 5.22 6.81 -29.37
CA GLN A 204 3.80 6.77 -29.72
C GLN A 204 2.94 7.64 -28.78
N LYS A 205 3.30 7.71 -27.49
CA LYS A 205 2.65 8.57 -26.50
C LYS A 205 3.11 10.03 -26.56
N GLY A 206 4.12 10.34 -27.35
CA GLY A 206 4.72 11.69 -27.41
C GLY A 206 5.37 12.09 -26.08
N TRP A 207 5.92 11.12 -25.33
CA TRP A 207 6.66 11.37 -24.10
C TRP A 207 8.08 11.85 -24.40
N ALA A 208 8.67 12.56 -23.45
CA ALA A 208 10.06 13.01 -23.54
C ALA A 208 11.04 11.82 -23.44
N ARG A 209 12.32 12.07 -23.72
CA ARG A 209 13.39 11.06 -23.62
C ARG A 209 13.45 10.46 -22.20
N TYR A 210 13.39 11.30 -21.17
CA TYR A 210 13.32 10.92 -19.77
C TYR A 210 12.04 11.48 -19.15
N ASN A 211 11.45 10.78 -18.17
CA ASN A 211 10.18 11.21 -17.60
C ASN A 211 10.13 10.98 -16.10
N PHE A 212 9.77 12.03 -15.36
CA PHE A 212 9.20 11.88 -14.04
C PHE A 212 7.76 11.40 -14.16
N ILE A 213 7.32 10.54 -13.26
CA ILE A 213 5.93 10.07 -13.24
C ILE A 213 5.33 10.19 -11.84
N PHE A 214 4.11 10.70 -11.77
CA PHE A 214 3.21 10.55 -10.63
C PHE A 214 2.09 9.59 -11.01
N VAL A 215 1.75 8.68 -10.11
CA VAL A 215 0.64 7.74 -10.30
C VAL A 215 -0.26 7.77 -9.05
N GLY A 216 -1.55 8.01 -9.26
CA GLY A 216 -2.54 8.02 -8.19
C GLY A 216 -3.68 8.99 -8.40
N ARG A 217 -4.52 9.15 -7.37
CA ARG A 217 -5.63 10.10 -7.42
C ARG A 217 -5.12 11.55 -7.49
N LEU A 218 -5.72 12.35 -8.34
CA LEU A 218 -5.41 13.79 -8.48
C LEU A 218 -6.26 14.59 -7.49
N ILE A 219 -5.81 14.61 -6.22
CA ILE A 219 -6.51 15.20 -5.08
C ILE A 219 -5.54 15.97 -4.16
N ALA A 220 -6.04 16.94 -3.40
CA ALA A 220 -5.26 17.86 -2.58
C ALA A 220 -4.19 17.22 -1.67
N PRO A 221 -4.43 16.09 -0.96
CA PRO A 221 -3.39 15.46 -0.15
C PRO A 221 -2.16 15.00 -0.92
N LYS A 222 -2.25 14.90 -2.26
CA LYS A 222 -1.14 14.47 -3.13
C LYS A 222 -0.20 15.61 -3.52
N ASN A 223 -0.55 16.88 -3.24
CA ASN A 223 0.33 18.04 -3.43
C ASN A 223 0.90 18.20 -4.85
N LEU A 224 0.05 17.96 -5.85
CA LEU A 224 0.45 17.97 -7.26
C LEU A 224 0.76 19.37 -7.82
N PRO A 225 0.17 20.47 -7.32
CA PRO A 225 0.59 21.81 -7.71
C PRO A 225 2.09 22.07 -7.44
N LEU A 226 2.63 21.60 -6.30
CA LEU A 226 4.07 21.71 -6.00
C LEU A 226 4.92 20.99 -7.04
N LEU A 227 4.50 19.80 -7.48
CA LEU A 227 5.22 19.00 -8.48
C LEU A 227 5.27 19.72 -9.84
N ILE A 228 4.16 20.33 -10.27
CA ILE A 228 4.10 21.12 -11.51
C ILE A 228 5.03 22.34 -11.40
N ASP A 229 4.99 23.07 -10.29
CA ASP A 229 5.84 24.25 -10.07
C ASP A 229 7.34 23.88 -10.03
N ALA A 230 7.67 22.76 -9.40
CA ALA A 230 9.05 22.26 -9.40
C ALA A 230 9.49 21.84 -10.82
N PHE A 231 8.62 21.15 -11.56
CA PHE A 231 8.94 20.75 -12.93
C PHE A 231 9.06 21.97 -13.88
N ALA A 232 8.31 23.04 -13.65
CA ALA A 232 8.47 24.30 -14.41
C ALA A 232 9.89 24.86 -14.30
N GLU A 233 10.58 24.71 -13.18
CA GLU A 233 11.99 25.09 -13.05
C GLU A 233 12.93 24.11 -13.79
N ILE A 234 12.56 22.85 -13.89
CA ILE A 234 13.32 21.84 -14.65
C ILE A 234 13.18 22.05 -16.15
N SER A 235 11.99 22.37 -16.63
CA SER A 235 11.71 22.60 -18.06
C SER A 235 12.50 23.78 -18.65
N LYS A 236 12.90 24.75 -17.82
CA LYS A 236 13.80 25.84 -18.24
C LYS A 236 15.24 25.38 -18.50
N LEU A 237 15.64 24.22 -17.95
CA LEU A 237 17.02 23.71 -18.06
C LEU A 237 17.17 22.74 -19.22
N THR A 238 16.12 22.00 -19.57
CA THR A 238 16.19 20.96 -20.60
C THR A 238 14.80 20.60 -21.12
N SER A 239 14.72 20.26 -22.39
CA SER A 239 13.55 19.69 -23.05
C SER A 239 13.53 18.16 -23.07
N ASP A 240 14.64 17.52 -22.66
CA ASP A 240 14.75 16.04 -22.67
C ASP A 240 13.92 15.36 -21.59
N TRP A 241 13.44 16.11 -20.59
CA TRP A 241 12.64 15.60 -19.49
C TRP A 241 11.17 16.00 -19.60
N GLY A 242 10.28 15.05 -19.27
CA GLY A 242 8.84 15.24 -19.17
C GLY A 242 8.33 14.94 -17.76
N LEU A 243 7.08 15.33 -17.51
CA LEU A 243 6.32 15.02 -16.31
C LEU A 243 5.00 14.36 -16.71
N ILE A 244 4.76 13.18 -16.21
CA ILE A 244 3.58 12.37 -16.53
C ILE A 244 2.71 12.24 -15.27
N PHE A 245 1.44 12.57 -15.39
CA PHE A 245 0.42 12.28 -14.40
C PHE A 245 -0.44 11.12 -14.92
N LEU A 246 -0.49 10.00 -14.18
CA LEU A 246 -1.37 8.88 -14.46
C LEU A 246 -2.43 8.78 -13.37
N GLY A 247 -3.66 9.07 -13.71
CA GLY A 247 -4.79 8.96 -12.78
C GLY A 247 -5.90 9.96 -13.01
N GLU A 248 -6.90 9.88 -12.12
CA GLU A 248 -8.09 10.74 -12.13
C GLU A 248 -8.29 11.39 -10.75
N GLY A 249 -9.03 12.48 -10.71
CA GLY A 249 -9.38 13.17 -9.45
C GLY A 249 -9.93 14.56 -9.68
N GLU A 250 -10.45 15.14 -8.61
CA GLU A 250 -11.13 16.43 -8.60
C GLU A 250 -10.23 17.62 -9.00
N GLU A 251 -8.91 17.50 -8.82
CA GLU A 251 -7.95 18.56 -9.18
C GLU A 251 -7.46 18.48 -10.63
N LYS A 252 -7.89 17.50 -11.43
CA LYS A 252 -7.34 17.27 -12.78
C LYS A 252 -7.39 18.50 -13.68
N GLU A 253 -8.52 19.17 -13.74
CA GLU A 253 -8.73 20.35 -14.61
C GLU A 253 -7.86 21.53 -14.17
N GLU A 254 -7.79 21.79 -12.86
CA GLU A 254 -6.93 22.83 -12.28
C GLU A 254 -5.44 22.57 -12.57
N LEU A 255 -5.01 21.32 -12.40
CA LEU A 255 -3.61 20.90 -12.69
C LEU A 255 -3.28 21.05 -14.18
N MET A 256 -4.19 20.67 -15.07
CA MET A 256 -4.02 20.88 -16.53
C MET A 256 -3.91 22.36 -16.88
N GLN A 257 -4.75 23.22 -16.28
CA GLN A 257 -4.64 24.67 -16.45
C GLN A 257 -3.30 25.21 -15.92
N ARG A 258 -2.84 24.75 -14.76
CA ARG A 258 -1.55 25.14 -14.18
C ARG A 258 -0.37 24.74 -15.07
N ALA A 259 -0.45 23.61 -15.75
CA ALA A 259 0.58 23.08 -16.63
C ALA A 259 0.49 23.57 -18.09
N GLN A 260 -0.50 24.38 -18.46
CA GLN A 260 -0.83 24.74 -19.86
C GLN A 260 0.35 25.31 -20.69
N THR A 261 1.32 25.95 -20.05
CA THR A 261 2.51 26.51 -20.72
C THR A 261 3.69 25.53 -20.79
N LEU A 262 3.57 24.34 -20.17
CA LEU A 262 4.61 23.33 -20.08
C LEU A 262 4.38 22.24 -21.15
N THR A 263 5.17 22.26 -22.21
CA THR A 263 4.96 21.36 -23.38
C THR A 263 5.17 19.89 -23.08
N ASN A 264 6.04 19.56 -22.10
CA ASN A 264 6.42 18.19 -21.75
C ASN A 264 5.67 17.65 -20.53
N VAL A 265 4.52 18.23 -20.17
CA VAL A 265 3.60 17.68 -19.14
C VAL A 265 2.49 16.93 -19.84
N LYS A 266 2.22 15.69 -19.42
CA LYS A 266 1.13 14.84 -19.95
C LYS A 266 0.24 14.35 -18.83
N PHE A 267 -1.06 14.32 -19.10
CA PHE A 267 -2.07 13.75 -18.24
C PHE A 267 -2.66 12.52 -18.92
N GLU A 268 -2.30 11.36 -18.43
CA GLU A 268 -2.84 10.06 -18.85
C GLU A 268 -4.07 9.73 -18.00
N ALA A 269 -5.07 9.11 -18.63
CA ALA A 269 -6.25 8.63 -17.90
C ALA A 269 -5.86 7.54 -16.88
N GLY A 270 -6.66 7.42 -15.82
CA GLY A 270 -6.52 6.31 -14.88
C GLY A 270 -6.72 4.97 -15.58
N VAL A 271 -5.88 4.01 -15.26
CA VAL A 271 -5.94 2.64 -15.78
C VAL A 271 -6.18 1.63 -14.65
N PRO A 272 -6.65 0.41 -14.95
CA PRO A 272 -6.70 -0.66 -13.97
C PRO A 272 -5.33 -0.89 -13.31
N TRP A 273 -5.32 -1.27 -12.03
CA TRP A 273 -4.10 -1.42 -11.25
C TRP A 273 -3.04 -2.33 -11.90
N PHE A 274 -3.47 -3.37 -12.62
CA PHE A 274 -2.57 -4.32 -13.30
C PHE A 274 -1.93 -3.76 -14.57
N GLU A 275 -2.38 -2.60 -15.08
CA GLU A 275 -1.79 -1.90 -16.22
C GLU A 275 -0.86 -0.75 -15.81
N VAL A 276 -0.87 -0.36 -14.53
CA VAL A 276 -0.03 0.72 -14.01
C VAL A 276 1.46 0.47 -14.27
N ALA A 277 1.89 -0.79 -14.18
CA ALA A 277 3.27 -1.19 -14.44
C ALA A 277 3.75 -0.87 -15.85
N ASP A 278 2.87 -0.85 -16.85
CA ASP A 278 3.22 -0.49 -18.22
C ASP A 278 3.70 0.97 -18.30
N TYR A 279 2.96 1.87 -17.66
CA TYR A 279 3.30 3.30 -17.61
C TYR A 279 4.55 3.56 -16.76
N MET A 280 4.69 2.88 -15.62
CA MET A 280 5.91 2.97 -14.82
C MET A 280 7.13 2.52 -15.59
N THR A 281 7.03 1.44 -16.36
CA THR A 281 8.13 0.93 -17.18
C THR A 281 8.60 1.96 -18.23
N LEU A 282 7.70 2.79 -18.74
CA LEU A 282 8.04 3.85 -19.69
C LEU A 282 8.68 5.07 -19.03
N ALA A 283 8.48 5.26 -17.73
CA ALA A 283 9.06 6.37 -16.97
C ALA A 283 10.50 6.07 -16.51
N ASP A 284 11.12 7.05 -15.86
CA ASP A 284 12.51 6.97 -15.44
C ASP A 284 12.70 7.31 -13.95
N VAL A 285 11.79 8.06 -13.33
CA VAL A 285 11.79 8.37 -11.88
C VAL A 285 10.35 8.51 -11.37
N LEU A 286 9.98 7.80 -10.31
CA LEU A 286 8.71 8.05 -9.60
C LEU A 286 8.85 9.29 -8.71
N VAL A 287 7.81 10.14 -8.69
CA VAL A 287 7.68 11.24 -7.72
C VAL A 287 6.39 11.10 -6.92
N LEU A 288 6.50 11.06 -5.59
CA LEU A 288 5.36 11.02 -4.67
C LEU A 288 5.41 12.23 -3.72
N PRO A 289 4.75 13.37 -4.06
CA PRO A 289 4.91 14.64 -3.33
C PRO A 289 3.89 14.84 -2.19
N SER A 290 3.20 13.80 -1.75
CA SER A 290 2.07 13.86 -0.83
C SER A 290 2.37 14.56 0.50
N TYR A 291 1.42 15.40 0.98
CA TYR A 291 1.41 15.91 2.36
C TYR A 291 1.03 14.84 3.39
N LEU A 292 0.19 13.89 2.97
CA LEU A 292 -0.29 12.81 3.80
C LEU A 292 -0.31 11.52 2.98
N GLU A 293 0.52 10.56 3.38
CA GLU A 293 0.62 9.26 2.74
C GLU A 293 0.92 8.19 3.80
N PRO A 294 -0.08 7.42 4.23
CA PRO A 294 0.11 6.41 5.27
C PRO A 294 1.21 5.40 4.93
N TRP A 295 1.31 5.00 3.67
CA TRP A 295 2.41 4.17 3.17
C TRP A 295 2.93 4.66 1.82
N GLY A 296 2.13 4.54 0.76
CA GLY A 296 2.51 4.80 -0.62
C GLY A 296 2.88 3.52 -1.37
N LEU A 297 1.94 2.57 -1.51
CA LEU A 297 2.16 1.29 -2.22
C LEU A 297 2.69 1.47 -3.65
N ILE A 298 2.37 2.60 -4.26
CA ILE A 298 2.89 2.98 -5.58
C ILE A 298 4.43 3.04 -5.62
N VAL A 299 5.09 3.31 -4.48
CA VAL A 299 6.55 3.27 -4.36
C VAL A 299 7.05 1.83 -4.50
N ASN A 300 6.38 0.84 -3.86
CA ASN A 300 6.70 -0.57 -4.03
C ASN A 300 6.61 -0.96 -5.52
N GLU A 301 5.51 -0.59 -6.19
CA GLU A 301 5.26 -0.91 -7.59
C GLU A 301 6.32 -0.31 -8.52
N ALA A 302 6.65 0.97 -8.33
CA ALA A 302 7.70 1.65 -9.10
C ALA A 302 9.08 1.00 -8.89
N MET A 303 9.41 0.66 -7.65
CA MET A 303 10.68 0.01 -7.32
C MET A 303 10.79 -1.39 -7.93
N ILE A 304 9.69 -2.16 -8.01
CA ILE A 304 9.64 -3.45 -8.73
C ILE A 304 9.91 -3.24 -10.23
N CYS A 305 9.37 -2.18 -10.81
CA CYS A 305 9.66 -1.77 -12.20
C CYS A 305 11.08 -1.18 -12.39
N GLY A 306 11.89 -1.12 -11.35
CA GLY A 306 13.27 -0.63 -11.43
C GLY A 306 13.38 0.89 -11.55
N LEU A 307 12.42 1.66 -11.01
CA LEU A 307 12.52 3.11 -10.99
C LEU A 307 13.26 3.60 -9.74
N PRO A 308 14.18 4.56 -9.88
CA PRO A 308 14.53 5.47 -8.79
C PRO A 308 13.31 6.23 -8.28
N VAL A 309 13.34 6.67 -7.01
CA VAL A 309 12.18 7.29 -6.37
C VAL A 309 12.50 8.64 -5.72
N LEU A 310 11.60 9.61 -5.89
CA LEU A 310 11.55 10.86 -5.13
C LEU A 310 10.30 10.84 -4.25
N VAL A 311 10.46 10.76 -2.96
CA VAL A 311 9.35 10.54 -2.04
C VAL A 311 9.32 11.62 -0.97
N SER A 312 8.14 12.16 -0.73
CA SER A 312 7.90 13.11 0.37
C SER A 312 8.29 12.52 1.72
N GLU A 313 8.92 13.30 2.58
CA GLU A 313 9.24 12.93 3.97
C GLU A 313 7.99 12.61 4.81
N ARG A 314 6.81 12.92 4.30
CA ARG A 314 5.52 12.61 4.94
C ARG A 314 4.96 11.23 4.56
N ALA A 315 5.60 10.48 3.66
CA ALA A 315 5.19 9.12 3.32
C ALA A 315 5.69 8.10 4.34
N GLY A 316 4.82 7.13 4.68
CA GLY A 316 5.12 6.10 5.69
C GLY A 316 6.21 5.12 5.27
N CYS A 317 6.42 4.94 3.97
CA CYS A 317 7.35 3.94 3.42
C CYS A 317 8.83 4.37 3.41
N ILE A 318 9.16 5.65 3.70
CA ILE A 318 10.51 6.18 3.44
C ILE A 318 11.60 5.47 4.23
N GLU A 319 11.34 5.09 5.48
CA GLU A 319 12.34 4.41 6.32
C GLU A 319 12.69 3.00 5.84
N ASP A 320 11.76 2.38 5.12
CA ASP A 320 11.90 1.02 4.59
C ASP A 320 12.37 1.00 3.13
N LEU A 321 11.87 1.94 2.30
CA LEU A 321 12.01 1.86 0.85
C LEU A 321 12.96 2.91 0.25
N VAL A 322 13.30 4.01 0.97
CA VAL A 322 14.16 5.06 0.40
C VAL A 322 15.51 5.08 1.08
N GLN A 323 16.54 4.65 0.39
CA GLN A 323 17.93 4.77 0.80
C GLN A 323 18.57 5.93 0.02
N VAL A 324 18.69 7.09 0.67
CA VAL A 324 19.13 8.34 0.06
C VAL A 324 20.44 8.19 -0.71
N GLY A 325 20.47 8.60 -1.98
CA GLY A 325 21.60 8.47 -2.88
C GLY A 325 21.84 7.06 -3.45
N GLN A 326 21.17 6.03 -2.92
CA GLN A 326 21.28 4.66 -3.43
C GLN A 326 20.18 4.32 -4.45
N ASN A 327 18.92 4.60 -4.12
CA ASN A 327 17.78 4.33 -5.01
C ASN A 327 16.87 5.56 -5.20
N GLY A 328 17.18 6.68 -4.58
CA GLY A 328 16.38 7.88 -4.69
C GLY A 328 16.68 8.89 -3.59
N PHE A 329 15.73 9.77 -3.36
CA PHE A 329 15.83 10.82 -2.34
C PHE A 329 14.49 11.06 -1.66
N THR A 330 14.52 11.55 -0.43
CA THR A 330 13.38 12.20 0.22
C THR A 330 13.45 13.70 0.03
N PHE A 331 12.33 14.39 0.19
CA PHE A 331 12.24 15.85 0.16
C PHE A 331 11.10 16.36 1.05
N ASP A 332 11.25 17.58 1.54
CA ASP A 332 10.22 18.28 2.31
C ASP A 332 9.08 18.73 1.37
N PRO A 333 7.84 18.22 1.50
CA PRO A 333 6.73 18.57 0.62
C PRO A 333 6.22 20.02 0.77
N TYR A 334 6.76 20.78 1.73
CA TYR A 334 6.48 22.20 1.91
C TYR A 334 7.54 23.11 1.30
N GLN A 335 8.62 22.55 0.75
CA GLN A 335 9.77 23.28 0.19
C GLN A 335 9.95 22.93 -1.30
N LYS A 336 9.45 23.81 -2.18
CA LYS A 336 9.57 23.60 -3.64
C LYS A 336 11.04 23.47 -4.08
N GLU A 337 11.91 24.27 -3.49
CA GLU A 337 13.33 24.34 -3.81
C GLU A 337 14.05 23.03 -3.51
N ASP A 338 13.63 22.31 -2.47
CA ASP A 338 14.18 20.98 -2.15
C ASP A 338 13.78 19.96 -3.22
N LEU A 339 12.51 19.89 -3.62
CA LEU A 339 12.08 19.04 -4.72
C LEU A 339 12.81 19.38 -6.02
N VAL A 340 12.94 20.67 -6.37
CA VAL A 340 13.68 21.13 -7.55
C VAL A 340 15.13 20.65 -7.51
N ALA A 341 15.79 20.75 -6.35
CA ALA A 341 17.18 20.30 -6.21
C ALA A 341 17.32 18.79 -6.48
N LYS A 342 16.39 17.97 -5.97
CA LYS A 342 16.40 16.51 -6.18
C LYS A 342 16.06 16.15 -7.62
N MET A 343 15.07 16.80 -8.23
CA MET A 343 14.77 16.61 -9.67
C MET A 343 15.97 16.99 -10.54
N ARG A 344 16.64 18.11 -10.25
CA ARG A 344 17.84 18.57 -10.95
C ARG A 344 19.01 17.57 -10.84
N TYR A 345 19.11 16.86 -9.72
CA TYR A 345 20.10 15.79 -9.60
C TYR A 345 19.91 14.73 -10.67
N PHE A 346 18.70 14.22 -10.90
CA PHE A 346 18.43 13.21 -11.92
C PHE A 346 18.67 13.76 -13.35
N VAL A 347 18.29 15.01 -13.59
CA VAL A 347 18.56 15.66 -14.90
C VAL A 347 20.05 15.69 -15.22
N LYS A 348 20.90 15.96 -14.24
CA LYS A 348 22.36 16.03 -14.40
C LYS A 348 23.05 14.67 -14.39
N ASN A 349 22.42 13.64 -13.83
CA ASN A 349 23.04 12.34 -13.58
C ASN A 349 22.22 11.19 -14.17
N THR A 350 21.82 11.31 -15.44
CA THR A 350 21.01 10.27 -16.12
C THR A 350 21.69 8.90 -16.18
N GLY A 351 23.02 8.83 -16.16
CA GLY A 351 23.78 7.59 -16.07
C GLY A 351 23.57 6.80 -14.76
N GLU A 352 23.06 7.45 -13.70
CA GLU A 352 22.78 6.81 -12.42
C GLU A 352 21.41 6.09 -12.36
N LEU A 353 20.51 6.36 -13.32
CA LEU A 353 19.14 5.84 -13.30
C LEU A 353 19.10 4.32 -13.25
N ASP A 354 19.86 3.62 -14.08
CA ASP A 354 19.91 2.15 -14.09
C ASP A 354 20.46 1.58 -12.78
N ARG A 355 21.53 2.15 -12.23
CA ARG A 355 22.11 1.73 -10.96
C ARG A 355 21.11 1.92 -9.81
N MET A 356 20.47 3.08 -9.74
CA MET A 356 19.47 3.38 -8.71
C MET A 356 18.22 2.50 -8.86
N GLY A 357 17.79 2.23 -10.09
CA GLY A 357 16.68 1.32 -10.36
C GLY A 357 16.95 -0.12 -9.91
N LYS A 358 18.14 -0.65 -10.17
CA LYS A 358 18.56 -1.97 -9.64
C LYS A 358 18.60 -2.00 -8.12
N ASN A 359 19.02 -0.92 -7.49
CA ASN A 359 18.96 -0.79 -6.03
C ASN A 359 17.51 -0.76 -5.52
N SER A 360 16.58 -0.06 -6.22
CA SER A 360 15.15 -0.09 -5.90
C SER A 360 14.62 -1.52 -5.88
N GLN A 361 14.88 -2.31 -6.92
CA GLN A 361 14.44 -3.71 -6.98
C GLN A 361 15.00 -4.55 -5.83
N ARG A 362 16.26 -4.33 -5.43
CA ARG A 362 16.88 -5.04 -4.32
C ARG A 362 16.24 -4.65 -2.97
N ILE A 363 15.99 -3.36 -2.76
CA ILE A 363 15.44 -2.83 -1.51
C ILE A 363 14.00 -3.28 -1.30
N VAL A 364 13.18 -3.31 -2.38
CA VAL A 364 11.77 -3.74 -2.29
C VAL A 364 11.58 -5.25 -2.18
N ALA A 365 12.58 -6.05 -2.55
CA ALA A 365 12.49 -7.52 -2.60
C ALA A 365 12.03 -8.22 -1.29
N PRO A 366 12.26 -7.70 -0.08
CA PRO A 366 11.68 -8.25 1.14
C PRO A 366 10.15 -8.07 1.26
N PHE A 367 9.56 -7.09 0.56
CA PHE A 367 8.12 -6.82 0.53
C PHE A 367 7.40 -7.70 -0.51
N ASP A 368 7.78 -8.95 -0.56
CA ASP A 368 7.18 -9.96 -1.41
C ASP A 368 6.01 -10.65 -0.71
N SER A 369 4.88 -10.78 -1.39
CA SER A 369 3.63 -11.29 -0.81
C SER A 369 3.75 -12.72 -0.29
N GLU A 370 4.53 -13.61 -0.95
CA GLU A 370 4.76 -14.97 -0.47
C GLU A 370 5.62 -14.97 0.79
N LYS A 371 6.72 -14.19 0.82
CA LYS A 371 7.60 -14.11 1.99
C LYS A 371 6.85 -13.58 3.21
N VAL A 372 6.07 -12.53 3.03
CA VAL A 372 5.26 -11.92 4.10
C VAL A 372 4.18 -12.89 4.58
N ALA A 373 3.50 -13.61 3.69
CA ALA A 373 2.53 -14.62 4.08
C ALA A 373 3.16 -15.74 4.93
N ARG A 374 4.40 -16.14 4.63
CA ARG A 374 5.17 -17.10 5.46
C ARG A 374 5.47 -16.55 6.84
N GLU A 375 5.94 -15.29 6.96
CA GLU A 375 6.18 -14.61 8.24
C GLU A 375 4.88 -14.52 9.06
N MET A 376 3.75 -14.18 8.42
CA MET A 376 2.44 -14.11 9.07
C MET A 376 1.96 -15.46 9.60
N LEU A 377 2.06 -16.53 8.79
CA LEU A 377 1.66 -17.89 9.21
C LEU A 377 2.56 -18.42 10.34
N GLN A 378 3.86 -18.15 10.29
CA GLN A 378 4.80 -18.51 11.37
C GLN A 378 4.44 -17.78 12.67
N GLY A 379 4.19 -16.46 12.60
CA GLY A 379 3.78 -15.66 13.75
C GLY A 379 2.47 -16.15 14.37
N MET A 380 1.45 -16.42 13.56
CA MET A 380 0.18 -16.97 14.06
C MET A 380 0.36 -18.35 14.70
N LYS A 381 1.17 -19.22 14.09
CA LYS A 381 1.45 -20.56 14.61
C LYS A 381 2.19 -20.52 15.96
N SER A 382 3.07 -19.55 16.17
CA SER A 382 3.82 -19.42 17.43
C SER A 382 2.96 -19.04 18.65
N LEU A 383 1.68 -18.66 18.42
CA LEU A 383 0.73 -18.31 19.49
C LEU A 383 0.03 -19.53 20.09
N LEU A 384 0.07 -20.67 19.43
CA LEU A 384 -0.61 -21.92 19.81
C LEU A 384 0.35 -22.95 20.37
#